data_92ff1392e0df406c78bff458d766ba9f
#
_entry.id   92ff1392e0df406c78bff458d766ba9f
#
_cell.length_a   1.000
_cell.length_b   1.000
_cell.length_c   1.000
_cell.angle_alpha   90.00
_cell.angle_beta   90.00
_cell.angle_gamma   90.00
#
_symmetry.space_group_name_H-M   'P 1'
#
loop_
_entity.id
_entity.type
_entity.pdbx_description
1 polymer ?
#
loop_
_entity_poly.entity_id
_entity_poly.type
_entity_poly.pdbx_seq_one_letter_code
_entity_poly.pdbx_strand_id
1 'polypeptide(L)'
;MAPIPPDPHADHAPAVDDMPLDTTAAPDTPAAVDPVPHGMAAHVLEREVRPLMARFPGVADEATARQVLFDSYAELAATSRHPEMLPTTSVQHAASRLRARAINQGSIESRHPRVLFVCHGNAGRSQMAAALLENRTHGEVRARSAGTEPAGEVISTAFEAMNEIGIPLHHTYTKGLDPDVLRAAEIVVLFDGADPFEIPEGAQVQKWSVPSIRGMSLEQVRGVRDALDLEVRGLIADLGEAATPLPEEGTRVGRPLDLYPPGV
;
A
#
# COMPACT_ATOMS: atom_id res chain seq x y z
N MET A 1 -30.59 -71.51 3.28
CA MET A 1 -29.76 -70.35 3.13
C MET A 1 -28.98 -70.24 4.43
N ALA A 2 -27.69 -70.59 4.41
CA ALA A 2 -26.82 -70.58 5.56
C ALA A 2 -26.18 -69.16 5.69
N PRO A 3 -25.97 -68.63 6.91
CA PRO A 3 -25.34 -67.35 7.09
C PRO A 3 -23.84 -67.40 6.77
N ILE A 4 -23.37 -66.34 6.17
CA ILE A 4 -21.93 -66.11 5.80
C ILE A 4 -21.15 -65.84 7.11
N PRO A 5 -19.99 -66.51 7.31
CA PRO A 5 -19.15 -66.25 8.48
C PRO A 5 -18.46 -64.89 8.39
N PRO A 6 -18.15 -64.24 9.50
CA PRO A 6 -17.46 -62.95 9.54
C PRO A 6 -15.97 -63.10 9.13
N ASP A 7 -15.48 -62.07 8.44
CA ASP A 7 -14.12 -61.91 7.94
C ASP A 7 -13.13 -61.80 9.12
N PRO A 8 -12.06 -62.61 9.18
CA PRO A 8 -11.12 -62.63 10.31
C PRO A 8 -10.03 -61.54 10.24
N HIS A 9 -10.10 -60.58 9.28
CA HIS A 9 -9.11 -59.51 9.13
C HIS A 9 -9.57 -58.10 9.42
N ALA A 10 -10.75 -57.98 10.10
CA ALA A 10 -11.24 -56.68 10.55
C ALA A 10 -10.72 -56.35 11.95
N ASP A 11 -9.39 -56.19 12.12
CA ASP A 11 -8.87 -55.61 13.34
C ASP A 11 -7.54 -54.90 13.07
N HIS A 12 -7.47 -53.66 13.67
CA HIS A 12 -6.32 -52.77 13.81
C HIS A 12 -6.03 -51.80 12.67
N ALA A 13 -6.85 -50.75 12.59
CA ALA A 13 -6.31 -49.46 12.33
C ALA A 13 -5.63 -48.94 13.63
N PRO A 14 -4.37 -48.56 13.61
CA PRO A 14 -3.76 -47.93 14.77
C PRO A 14 -4.42 -46.59 15.04
N ALA A 15 -4.81 -46.36 16.28
CA ALA A 15 -5.19 -45.05 16.78
C ALA A 15 -4.08 -44.06 16.41
N VAL A 16 -4.44 -42.99 15.69
CA VAL A 16 -3.57 -41.84 15.54
C VAL A 16 -3.46 -41.21 16.91
N ASP A 17 -2.34 -41.51 17.56
CA ASP A 17 -1.93 -40.87 18.81
C ASP A 17 -2.07 -39.37 18.67
N ASP A 18 -2.69 -38.78 19.66
CA ASP A 18 -2.69 -37.37 20.02
C ASP A 18 -1.24 -36.85 20.07
N MET A 19 -0.67 -36.48 18.95
CA MET A 19 0.48 -35.58 18.93
C MET A 19 -0.05 -34.19 19.30
N PRO A 20 0.39 -33.62 20.41
CA PRO A 20 0.08 -32.22 20.68
C PRO A 20 0.65 -31.40 19.55
N LEU A 21 -0.23 -30.70 18.82
CA LEU A 21 0.18 -29.62 17.93
C LEU A 21 0.98 -28.64 18.79
N ASP A 22 2.29 -28.62 18.57
CA ASP A 22 3.18 -27.64 19.16
C ASP A 22 2.82 -26.25 18.64
N THR A 23 1.85 -25.61 19.31
CA THR A 23 1.36 -24.26 19.03
C THR A 23 2.27 -23.17 19.60
N THR A 24 3.49 -23.50 19.96
CA THR A 24 4.49 -22.56 20.52
C THR A 24 5.50 -22.04 19.52
N ALA A 25 5.26 -22.15 18.21
CA ALA A 25 5.95 -21.31 17.26
C ALA A 25 5.38 -19.89 17.39
N ALA A 26 5.97 -19.07 18.24
CA ALA A 26 5.79 -17.63 18.16
C ALA A 26 6.02 -17.22 16.70
N PRO A 27 5.18 -16.33 16.12
CA PRO A 27 5.42 -15.87 14.76
C PRO A 27 6.86 -15.35 14.71
N ASP A 28 7.66 -15.91 13.78
CA ASP A 28 9.02 -15.47 13.52
C ASP A 28 8.97 -13.94 13.34
N THR A 29 9.30 -13.21 14.40
CA THR A 29 9.47 -11.78 14.32
C THR A 29 10.74 -11.58 13.49
N PRO A 30 10.64 -11.10 12.25
CA PRO A 30 11.84 -10.93 11.43
C PRO A 30 12.80 -10.05 12.20
N ALA A 31 14.09 -10.41 12.15
CA ALA A 31 15.12 -9.59 12.76
C ALA A 31 14.97 -8.15 12.26
N ALA A 32 14.94 -7.20 13.17
CA ALA A 32 14.82 -5.77 12.83
C ALA A 32 15.93 -5.42 11.83
N VAL A 33 15.55 -4.83 10.71
CA VAL A 33 16.50 -4.35 9.71
C VAL A 33 17.19 -3.12 10.30
N ASP A 34 18.51 -3.01 10.10
CA ASP A 34 19.25 -1.84 10.55
C ASP A 34 18.68 -0.57 9.88
N PRO A 35 18.24 0.44 10.66
CA PRO A 35 17.74 1.68 10.11
C PRO A 35 18.81 2.51 9.38
N VAL A 36 20.09 2.19 9.59
CA VAL A 36 21.20 2.79 8.85
C VAL A 36 21.57 1.85 7.70
N PRO A 37 21.51 2.33 6.45
CA PRO A 37 21.89 1.50 5.32
C PRO A 37 23.41 1.25 5.30
N HIS A 38 23.80 0.00 5.06
CA HIS A 38 25.19 -0.41 4.96
C HIS A 38 25.52 -1.05 3.62
N GLY A 39 26.81 -1.12 3.28
CA GLY A 39 27.30 -1.84 2.10
C GLY A 39 26.63 -1.42 0.80
N MET A 40 26.03 -2.39 0.09
CA MET A 40 25.40 -2.15 -1.22
C MET A 40 24.20 -1.19 -1.11
N ALA A 41 23.38 -1.32 -0.06
CA ALA A 41 22.22 -0.45 0.14
C ALA A 41 22.65 1.02 0.25
N ALA A 42 23.63 1.31 1.10
CA ALA A 42 24.18 2.66 1.24
C ALA A 42 24.70 3.20 -0.10
N HIS A 43 25.44 2.38 -0.85
CA HIS A 43 25.99 2.79 -2.15
C HIS A 43 24.90 3.09 -3.18
N VAL A 44 23.83 2.30 -3.22
CA VAL A 44 22.68 2.55 -4.10
C VAL A 44 22.01 3.86 -3.73
N LEU A 45 21.72 4.09 -2.44
CA LEU A 45 21.06 5.31 -1.99
C LEU A 45 21.90 6.56 -2.30
N GLU A 46 23.23 6.51 -2.07
CA GLU A 46 24.12 7.65 -2.40
C GLU A 46 24.07 8.02 -3.87
N ARG A 47 24.02 7.04 -4.76
CA ARG A 47 23.91 7.29 -6.21
C ARG A 47 22.59 7.94 -6.61
N GLU A 48 21.52 7.70 -5.85
CA GLU A 48 20.17 8.22 -6.12
C GLU A 48 19.95 9.66 -5.59
N VAL A 49 20.84 10.19 -4.74
CA VAL A 49 20.70 11.54 -4.17
C VAL A 49 20.60 12.60 -5.25
N ARG A 50 21.57 12.63 -6.19
CA ARG A 50 21.60 13.64 -7.27
C ARG A 50 20.47 13.52 -8.26
N PRO A 51 20.11 12.31 -8.77
CA PRO A 51 18.90 12.12 -9.56
C PRO A 51 17.64 12.57 -8.85
N LEU A 52 17.51 12.27 -7.57
CA LEU A 52 16.36 12.66 -6.76
C LEU A 52 16.28 14.20 -6.63
N MET A 53 17.39 14.87 -6.29
CA MET A 53 17.47 16.33 -6.25
C MET A 53 17.12 16.98 -7.59
N ALA A 54 17.63 16.44 -8.70
CA ALA A 54 17.39 16.97 -10.03
C ALA A 54 15.91 16.90 -10.48
N ARG A 55 15.14 15.98 -9.89
CA ARG A 55 13.68 15.86 -10.14
C ARG A 55 12.86 16.97 -9.46
N PHE A 56 13.42 17.64 -8.45
CA PHE A 56 12.74 18.64 -7.63
C PHE A 56 13.59 19.90 -7.49
N PRO A 57 13.88 20.61 -8.60
CA PRO A 57 14.73 21.81 -8.58
C PRO A 57 14.10 22.90 -7.69
N GLY A 58 14.92 23.52 -6.85
CA GLY A 58 14.48 24.57 -5.92
C GLY A 58 13.73 24.08 -4.67
N VAL A 59 13.45 22.78 -4.55
CA VAL A 59 12.74 22.18 -3.40
C VAL A 59 13.72 21.58 -2.40
N ALA A 60 14.76 20.94 -2.90
CA ALA A 60 15.80 20.31 -2.10
C ALA A 60 17.18 20.55 -2.70
N ASP A 61 18.12 20.95 -1.85
CA ASP A 61 19.55 20.84 -2.15
C ASP A 61 20.04 19.39 -1.96
N GLU A 62 21.33 19.15 -2.23
CA GLU A 62 21.91 17.80 -2.13
C GLU A 62 21.81 17.26 -0.68
N ALA A 63 22.01 18.11 0.32
CA ALA A 63 21.92 17.71 1.72
C ALA A 63 20.48 17.32 2.13
N THR A 64 19.52 18.12 1.73
CA THR A 64 18.09 17.86 1.99
C THR A 64 17.61 16.61 1.26
N ALA A 65 17.96 16.44 -0.01
CA ALA A 65 17.59 15.26 -0.80
C ALA A 65 18.17 13.98 -0.18
N ARG A 66 19.44 14.03 0.24
CA ARG A 66 20.10 12.95 0.96
C ARG A 66 19.38 12.63 2.27
N GLN A 67 19.14 13.65 3.10
CA GLN A 67 18.45 13.46 4.38
C GLN A 67 17.08 12.79 4.19
N VAL A 68 16.22 13.34 3.31
CA VAL A 68 14.90 12.77 3.03
C VAL A 68 14.98 11.32 2.54
N LEU A 69 15.99 10.99 1.72
CA LEU A 69 16.18 9.64 1.21
C LEU A 69 16.60 8.66 2.32
N PHE A 70 17.55 9.05 3.16
CA PHE A 70 18.03 8.19 4.25
C PHE A 70 17.00 8.06 5.38
N ASP A 71 16.27 9.13 5.70
CA ASP A 71 15.14 9.09 6.63
C ASP A 71 14.03 8.16 6.11
N SER A 72 13.75 8.18 4.80
CA SER A 72 12.81 7.27 4.16
C SER A 72 13.25 5.81 4.26
N TYR A 73 14.55 5.55 4.13
CA TYR A 73 15.08 4.21 4.36
C TYR A 73 14.90 3.77 5.82
N ALA A 74 15.27 4.61 6.77
CA ALA A 74 15.15 4.30 8.19
C ALA A 74 13.69 4.03 8.60
N GLU A 75 12.76 4.85 8.12
CA GLU A 75 11.33 4.68 8.36
C GLU A 75 10.82 3.33 7.83
N LEU A 76 11.15 3.00 6.59
CA LEU A 76 10.70 1.73 5.98
C LEU A 76 11.41 0.52 6.59
N ALA A 77 12.67 0.62 6.96
CA ALA A 77 13.44 -0.46 7.60
C ALA A 77 12.86 -0.88 8.94
N ALA A 78 12.24 0.06 9.67
CA ALA A 78 11.67 -0.21 10.99
C ALA A 78 10.57 -1.28 10.98
N THR A 79 9.86 -1.45 9.86
CA THR A 79 8.73 -2.38 9.78
C THR A 79 8.83 -3.38 8.63
N SER A 80 9.66 -3.14 7.61
CA SER A 80 9.70 -3.96 6.38
C SER A 80 10.12 -5.41 6.64
N ARG A 81 9.40 -6.33 6.02
CA ARG A 81 9.77 -7.74 5.92
C ARG A 81 10.58 -8.08 4.66
N HIS A 82 10.85 -7.08 3.81
CA HIS A 82 11.52 -7.21 2.52
C HIS A 82 12.75 -6.30 2.43
N PRO A 83 13.83 -6.61 3.19
CA PRO A 83 15.02 -5.75 3.24
C PRO A 83 15.69 -5.55 1.87
N GLU A 84 15.56 -6.53 0.97
CA GLU A 84 16.07 -6.46 -0.40
C GLU A 84 15.39 -5.38 -1.25
N MET A 85 14.16 -5.00 -0.91
CA MET A 85 13.40 -3.97 -1.61
C MET A 85 13.62 -2.56 -1.05
N LEU A 86 14.20 -2.44 0.14
CA LEU A 86 14.34 -1.17 0.84
C LEU A 86 15.04 -0.07 0.03
N PRO A 87 16.15 -0.32 -0.70
CA PRO A 87 16.78 0.74 -1.47
C PRO A 87 15.84 1.34 -2.51
N THR A 88 15.10 0.49 -3.24
CA THR A 88 14.17 0.92 -4.29
C THR A 88 12.94 1.62 -3.71
N THR A 89 12.32 1.03 -2.69
CA THR A 89 11.12 1.61 -2.05
C THR A 89 11.44 2.92 -1.33
N SER A 90 12.64 3.06 -0.77
CA SER A 90 13.08 4.30 -0.11
C SER A 90 13.23 5.45 -1.11
N VAL A 91 13.77 5.20 -2.30
CA VAL A 91 13.83 6.22 -3.37
C VAL A 91 12.42 6.67 -3.79
N GLN A 92 11.49 5.72 -3.94
CA GLN A 92 10.11 6.04 -4.27
C GLN A 92 9.42 6.83 -3.15
N HIS A 93 9.65 6.43 -1.90
CA HIS A 93 9.10 7.13 -0.73
C HIS A 93 9.65 8.55 -0.62
N ALA A 94 10.95 8.72 -0.72
CA ALA A 94 11.61 10.03 -0.73
C ALA A 94 11.10 10.94 -1.86
N ALA A 95 10.94 10.39 -3.07
CA ALA A 95 10.37 11.13 -4.20
C ALA A 95 8.93 11.58 -3.94
N SER A 96 8.12 10.74 -3.29
CA SER A 96 6.75 11.10 -2.89
C SER A 96 6.72 12.24 -1.88
N ARG A 97 7.60 12.21 -0.87
CA ARG A 97 7.76 13.25 0.15
C ARG A 97 8.25 14.58 -0.45
N LEU A 98 9.27 14.54 -1.31
CA LEU A 98 9.78 15.75 -1.98
C LEU A 98 8.74 16.36 -2.93
N ARG A 99 7.97 15.53 -3.65
CA ARG A 99 6.87 16.04 -4.47
C ARG A 99 5.81 16.73 -3.62
N ALA A 100 5.41 16.14 -2.50
CA ALA A 100 4.46 16.74 -1.56
C ALA A 100 4.98 18.06 -1.00
N ARG A 101 6.26 18.12 -0.61
CA ARG A 101 6.93 19.36 -0.18
C ARG A 101 6.92 20.43 -1.26
N ALA A 102 7.21 20.05 -2.52
CA ALA A 102 7.18 20.96 -3.66
C ALA A 102 5.78 21.57 -3.88
N ILE A 103 4.73 20.77 -3.74
CA ILE A 103 3.34 21.23 -3.83
C ILE A 103 3.04 22.19 -2.68
N ASN A 104 3.38 21.83 -1.43
CA ASN A 104 3.16 22.66 -0.24
C ASN A 104 3.88 24.01 -0.30
N GLN A 105 5.03 24.09 -0.98
CA GLN A 105 5.80 25.30 -1.20
C GLN A 105 5.34 26.11 -2.44
N GLY A 106 4.38 25.59 -3.20
CA GLY A 106 3.96 26.21 -4.46
C GLY A 106 5.00 26.14 -5.59
N SER A 107 6.04 25.31 -5.43
CA SER A 107 7.09 25.12 -6.46
C SER A 107 6.61 24.25 -7.63
N ILE A 108 5.59 23.45 -7.42
CA ILE A 108 4.91 22.64 -8.44
C ILE A 108 3.41 22.89 -8.32
N GLU A 109 2.80 23.32 -9.43
CA GLU A 109 1.35 23.39 -9.52
C GLU A 109 0.77 21.98 -9.73
N SER A 110 -0.12 21.54 -8.85
CA SER A 110 -0.84 20.29 -9.03
C SER A 110 -2.14 20.57 -9.76
N ARG A 111 -2.25 20.08 -10.98
CA ARG A 111 -3.46 20.20 -11.81
C ARG A 111 -4.49 19.12 -11.50
N HIS A 112 -4.11 18.10 -10.74
CA HIS A 112 -4.93 16.95 -10.42
C HIS A 112 -5.34 16.99 -8.95
N PRO A 113 -6.60 16.69 -8.62
CA PRO A 113 -7.03 16.50 -7.24
C PRO A 113 -6.16 15.43 -6.53
N ARG A 114 -5.92 15.62 -5.23
CA ARG A 114 -5.04 14.78 -4.44
C ARG A 114 -5.80 14.16 -3.27
N VAL A 115 -5.86 12.83 -3.27
CA VAL A 115 -6.55 12.05 -2.25
C VAL A 115 -5.54 11.20 -1.48
N LEU A 116 -5.62 11.24 -0.15
CA LEU A 116 -4.84 10.40 0.74
C LEU A 116 -5.77 9.43 1.46
N PHE A 117 -5.56 8.14 1.23
CA PHE A 117 -6.25 7.06 1.93
C PHE A 117 -5.46 6.61 3.16
N VAL A 118 -6.05 6.69 4.35
CA VAL A 118 -5.38 6.34 5.60
C VAL A 118 -6.13 5.21 6.31
N CYS A 119 -5.44 4.10 6.58
CA CYS A 119 -5.92 3.02 7.42
C CYS A 119 -4.89 2.72 8.51
N HIS A 120 -5.14 1.78 9.42
CA HIS A 120 -4.18 1.43 10.45
C HIS A 120 -2.84 0.95 9.86
N GLY A 121 -2.80 -0.17 9.16
CA GLY A 121 -1.54 -0.84 8.74
C GLY A 121 -1.00 -0.49 7.36
N ASN A 122 -1.69 0.29 6.53
CA ASN A 122 -1.36 0.50 5.11
C ASN A 122 -1.08 -0.80 4.32
N ALA A 123 -1.69 -1.91 4.73
CA ALA A 123 -1.40 -3.26 4.21
C ALA A 123 -2.47 -3.83 3.26
N GLY A 124 -3.60 -3.13 3.08
CA GLY A 124 -4.70 -3.61 2.24
C GLY A 124 -5.62 -2.49 1.80
N ARG A 125 -6.66 -2.13 2.57
CA ARG A 125 -7.74 -1.20 2.20
C ARG A 125 -7.25 0.09 1.54
N SER A 126 -6.36 0.84 2.18
CA SER A 126 -5.84 2.10 1.67
C SER A 126 -5.03 1.95 0.37
N GLN A 127 -4.29 0.83 0.23
CA GLN A 127 -3.55 0.50 -0.99
C GLN A 127 -4.51 0.16 -2.15
N MET A 128 -5.51 -0.69 -1.88
CA MET A 128 -6.53 -1.07 -2.86
C MET A 128 -7.35 0.13 -3.31
N ALA A 129 -7.81 0.97 -2.38
CA ALA A 129 -8.58 2.18 -2.69
C ALA A 129 -7.79 3.17 -3.55
N ALA A 130 -6.51 3.39 -3.22
CA ALA A 130 -5.64 4.26 -4.00
C ALA A 130 -5.47 3.75 -5.45
N ALA A 131 -5.20 2.45 -5.61
CA ALA A 131 -5.05 1.83 -6.92
C ALA A 131 -6.36 1.87 -7.74
N LEU A 132 -7.50 1.62 -7.10
CA LEU A 132 -8.82 1.73 -7.74
C LEU A 132 -9.08 3.17 -8.23
N LEU A 133 -8.84 4.18 -7.39
CA LEU A 133 -9.06 5.57 -7.75
C LEU A 133 -8.17 6.01 -8.92
N GLU A 134 -6.87 5.75 -8.86
CA GLU A 134 -5.96 6.11 -9.96
C GLU A 134 -6.31 5.38 -11.27
N ASN A 135 -6.67 4.09 -11.18
CA ASN A 135 -7.08 3.34 -12.37
C ASN A 135 -8.36 3.89 -12.98
N ARG A 136 -9.41 4.11 -12.17
CA ARG A 136 -10.72 4.57 -12.67
C ARG A 136 -10.70 6.00 -13.21
N THR A 137 -9.79 6.82 -12.73
CA THR A 137 -9.62 8.19 -13.21
C THR A 137 -8.50 8.32 -14.26
N HIS A 138 -7.92 7.19 -14.70
CA HIS A 138 -6.77 7.19 -15.62
C HIS A 138 -5.62 8.11 -15.17
N GLY A 139 -5.48 8.28 -13.84
CA GLY A 139 -4.49 9.16 -13.23
C GLY A 139 -4.86 10.65 -13.19
N GLU A 140 -6.08 11.03 -13.60
CA GLU A 140 -6.56 12.41 -13.45
C GLU A 140 -6.79 12.81 -11.98
N VAL A 141 -6.93 11.85 -11.09
CA VAL A 141 -6.89 12.04 -9.64
C VAL A 141 -5.65 11.34 -9.08
N ARG A 142 -4.86 12.04 -8.30
CA ARG A 142 -3.65 11.47 -7.69
C ARG A 142 -3.99 10.88 -6.32
N ALA A 143 -3.83 9.60 -6.19
CA ALA A 143 -4.05 8.90 -4.94
C ALA A 143 -2.74 8.54 -4.23
N ARG A 144 -2.79 8.59 -2.89
CA ARG A 144 -1.72 8.12 -2.00
C ARG A 144 -2.35 7.29 -0.90
N SER A 145 -1.53 6.48 -0.27
CA SER A 145 -1.96 5.68 0.88
C SER A 145 -0.96 5.76 2.00
N ALA A 146 -1.43 5.71 3.24
CA ALA A 146 -0.62 5.69 4.45
C ALA A 146 -1.26 4.83 5.53
N GLY A 147 -0.49 4.47 6.55
CA GLY A 147 -0.96 3.82 7.76
C GLY A 147 -0.58 4.63 8.99
N THR A 148 -1.42 4.59 10.01
CA THR A 148 -1.09 5.17 11.32
C THR A 148 -0.07 4.30 12.05
N GLU A 149 -0.10 2.97 11.83
CA GLU A 149 0.86 1.99 12.32
C GLU A 149 1.19 1.00 11.19
N PRO A 150 2.18 1.31 10.32
CA PRO A 150 2.47 0.52 9.14
C PRO A 150 2.82 -0.94 9.46
N ALA A 151 2.21 -1.88 8.74
CA ALA A 151 2.54 -3.29 8.82
C ALA A 151 3.87 -3.61 8.12
N GLY A 152 4.42 -4.80 8.36
CA GLY A 152 5.69 -5.21 7.74
C GLY A 152 5.60 -5.50 6.24
N GLU A 153 4.39 -5.77 5.74
CA GLU A 153 4.13 -6.13 4.33
C GLU A 153 2.68 -5.87 3.94
N VAL A 154 2.43 -5.78 2.65
CA VAL A 154 1.08 -5.74 2.07
C VAL A 154 0.50 -7.15 2.07
N ILE A 155 -0.77 -7.29 2.41
CA ILE A 155 -1.47 -8.58 2.53
C ILE A 155 -1.57 -9.24 1.14
N SER A 156 -1.13 -10.50 1.02
CA SER A 156 -1.07 -11.24 -0.26
C SER A 156 -2.43 -11.36 -0.95
N THR A 157 -3.51 -11.61 -0.19
CA THR A 157 -4.87 -11.67 -0.76
C THR A 157 -5.36 -10.34 -1.33
N ALA A 158 -4.77 -9.19 -0.93
CA ALA A 158 -5.04 -7.91 -1.60
C ALA A 158 -4.43 -7.88 -3.01
N PHE A 159 -3.19 -8.37 -3.17
CA PHE A 159 -2.58 -8.48 -4.50
C PHE A 159 -3.39 -9.40 -5.42
N GLU A 160 -3.78 -10.57 -4.90
CA GLU A 160 -4.56 -11.54 -5.67
C GLU A 160 -5.89 -10.94 -6.13
N ALA A 161 -6.66 -10.38 -5.21
CA ALA A 161 -7.97 -9.79 -5.50
C ALA A 161 -7.89 -8.63 -6.51
N MET A 162 -6.85 -7.80 -6.45
CA MET A 162 -6.67 -6.69 -7.36
C MET A 162 -6.14 -7.14 -8.74
N ASN A 163 -5.28 -8.15 -8.78
CA ASN A 163 -4.80 -8.75 -10.04
C ASN A 163 -5.94 -9.35 -10.86
N GLU A 164 -6.94 -9.97 -10.23
CA GLU A 164 -8.11 -10.56 -10.90
C GLU A 164 -8.90 -9.55 -11.74
N ILE A 165 -8.88 -8.28 -11.35
CA ILE A 165 -9.56 -7.21 -12.08
C ILE A 165 -8.60 -6.37 -12.94
N GLY A 166 -7.36 -6.84 -13.13
CA GLY A 166 -6.35 -6.16 -13.96
C GLY A 166 -5.79 -4.86 -13.36
N ILE A 167 -5.91 -4.67 -12.05
CA ILE A 167 -5.37 -3.51 -11.33
C ILE A 167 -4.30 -3.99 -10.33
N PRO A 168 -3.10 -4.34 -10.81
CA PRO A 168 -2.08 -4.90 -9.93
C PRO A 168 -1.54 -3.87 -8.94
N LEU A 169 -1.29 -4.30 -7.69
CA LEU A 169 -0.62 -3.52 -6.67
C LEU A 169 0.91 -3.60 -6.84
N HIS A 170 1.42 -3.31 -8.04
CA HIS A 170 2.86 -3.34 -8.31
C HIS A 170 3.59 -2.23 -7.56
N HIS A 171 4.77 -2.56 -7.03
CA HIS A 171 5.63 -1.61 -6.32
C HIS A 171 4.99 -0.94 -5.10
N THR A 172 3.94 -1.56 -4.53
CA THR A 172 3.36 -1.11 -3.28
C THR A 172 4.19 -1.58 -2.08
N TYR A 173 4.31 -0.73 -1.10
CA TYR A 173 4.96 -1.00 0.18
C TYR A 173 4.17 -0.30 1.28
N THR A 174 4.27 -0.81 2.49
CA THR A 174 3.65 -0.20 3.66
C THR A 174 4.46 0.99 4.12
N LYS A 175 3.81 2.07 4.50
CA LYS A 175 4.45 3.32 4.91
C LYS A 175 3.58 4.11 5.87
N GLY A 176 4.25 4.89 6.70
CA GLY A 176 3.64 5.78 7.67
C GLY A 176 2.97 7.01 7.06
N LEU A 177 2.39 7.81 7.93
CA LEU A 177 1.74 9.06 7.59
C LEU A 177 2.79 10.19 7.60
N ASP A 178 3.28 10.55 6.41
CA ASP A 178 4.23 11.64 6.26
C ASP A 178 3.53 13.01 6.33
N PRO A 179 4.05 13.97 7.12
CA PRO A 179 3.42 15.28 7.28
C PRO A 179 3.34 16.11 6.00
N ASP A 180 4.32 16.00 5.09
CA ASP A 180 4.28 16.73 3.81
C ASP A 180 3.24 16.12 2.87
N VAL A 181 3.13 14.79 2.84
CA VAL A 181 2.11 14.08 2.05
C VAL A 181 0.70 14.38 2.57
N LEU A 182 0.52 14.41 3.89
CA LEU A 182 -0.75 14.75 4.51
C LEU A 182 -1.17 16.21 4.20
N ARG A 183 -0.25 17.17 4.35
CA ARG A 183 -0.53 18.59 4.01
C ARG A 183 -0.81 18.82 2.52
N ALA A 184 -0.24 18.01 1.65
CA ALA A 184 -0.48 18.12 0.21
C ALA A 184 -1.82 17.52 -0.24
N ALA A 185 -2.50 16.74 0.61
CA ALA A 185 -3.78 16.14 0.30
C ALA A 185 -4.92 17.17 0.38
N GLU A 186 -5.82 17.17 -0.61
CA GLU A 186 -7.05 17.96 -0.60
C GLU A 186 -8.19 17.19 0.05
N ILE A 187 -8.17 15.86 -0.11
CA ILE A 187 -9.13 14.95 0.50
C ILE A 187 -8.38 13.89 1.28
N VAL A 188 -8.77 13.66 2.52
CA VAL A 188 -8.27 12.58 3.37
C VAL A 188 -9.40 11.60 3.64
N VAL A 189 -9.24 10.38 3.18
CA VAL A 189 -10.18 9.28 3.41
C VAL A 189 -9.68 8.42 4.56
N LEU A 190 -10.43 8.36 5.65
CA LEU A 190 -10.10 7.60 6.85
C LEU A 190 -10.89 6.29 6.87
N PHE A 191 -10.19 5.18 7.03
CA PHE A 191 -10.81 3.89 7.31
C PHE A 191 -10.95 3.65 8.81
N ASP A 192 -12.00 2.94 9.21
CA ASP A 192 -12.18 2.50 10.59
C ASP A 192 -10.93 1.78 11.12
N GLY A 193 -10.54 2.08 12.36
CA GLY A 193 -9.37 1.53 13.03
C GLY A 193 -8.05 2.23 12.71
N ALA A 194 -8.05 3.34 11.96
CA ALA A 194 -6.90 4.24 11.92
C ALA A 194 -6.80 5.00 13.25
N ASP A 195 -5.58 5.11 13.79
CA ASP A 195 -5.37 5.88 15.02
C ASP A 195 -5.60 7.37 14.76
N PRO A 196 -6.01 8.14 15.78
CA PRO A 196 -6.21 9.56 15.66
C PRO A 196 -4.91 10.29 15.28
N PHE A 197 -5.01 11.25 14.37
CA PHE A 197 -3.94 12.18 14.01
C PHE A 197 -4.54 13.56 13.65
N GLU A 198 -3.71 14.57 13.66
CA GLU A 198 -4.11 15.93 13.30
C GLU A 198 -4.26 16.05 11.78
N ILE A 199 -5.43 16.52 11.35
CA ILE A 199 -5.73 16.75 9.93
C ILE A 199 -5.44 18.23 9.61
N PRO A 200 -4.71 18.53 8.52
CA PRO A 200 -4.42 19.89 8.13
C PRO A 200 -5.69 20.69 7.83
N GLU A 201 -5.65 21.97 8.20
CA GLU A 201 -6.72 22.90 7.90
C GLU A 201 -6.94 23.01 6.38
N GLY A 202 -8.22 22.96 5.96
CA GLY A 202 -8.62 23.03 4.56
C GLY A 202 -8.72 21.68 3.84
N ALA A 203 -8.22 20.58 4.40
CA ALA A 203 -8.44 19.26 3.84
C ALA A 203 -9.87 18.80 4.11
N GLN A 204 -10.53 18.27 3.05
CA GLN A 204 -11.82 17.60 3.22
C GLN A 204 -11.60 16.19 3.80
N VAL A 205 -12.48 15.77 4.72
CA VAL A 205 -12.37 14.46 5.37
C VAL A 205 -13.58 13.62 5.05
N GLN A 206 -13.33 12.42 4.55
CA GLN A 206 -14.34 11.37 4.41
C GLN A 206 -14.00 10.19 5.34
N LYS A 207 -15.00 9.53 5.90
CA LYS A 207 -14.83 8.33 6.71
C LYS A 207 -15.52 7.17 6.01
N TRP A 208 -14.74 6.13 5.70
CA TRP A 208 -15.24 4.93 5.05
C TRP A 208 -15.26 3.76 6.00
N SER A 209 -16.45 3.17 6.17
CA SER A 209 -16.65 2.00 7.02
C SER A 209 -16.57 0.73 6.17
N VAL A 210 -15.35 0.29 5.88
CA VAL A 210 -15.06 -0.93 5.11
C VAL A 210 -14.24 -1.88 5.99
N PRO A 211 -14.63 -3.17 6.10
CA PRO A 211 -13.97 -4.13 6.98
C PRO A 211 -12.47 -4.28 6.71
N SER A 212 -11.69 -4.54 7.78
CA SER A 212 -10.26 -4.90 7.64
C SER A 212 -10.13 -6.25 6.96
N ILE A 213 -9.19 -6.37 6.02
CA ILE A 213 -8.95 -7.63 5.30
C ILE A 213 -7.97 -8.57 6.01
N ARG A 214 -7.46 -8.21 7.17
CA ARG A 214 -6.52 -9.04 7.93
C ARG A 214 -7.17 -10.37 8.32
N GLY A 215 -6.54 -11.47 7.92
CA GLY A 215 -7.05 -12.84 8.20
C GLY A 215 -8.26 -13.27 7.36
N MET A 216 -8.67 -12.48 6.38
CA MET A 216 -9.74 -12.84 5.46
C MET A 216 -9.28 -13.79 4.36
N SER A 217 -10.18 -14.69 3.94
CA SER A 217 -9.99 -15.48 2.72
C SER A 217 -10.04 -14.58 1.47
N LEU A 218 -9.49 -15.07 0.35
CA LEU A 218 -9.54 -14.34 -0.93
C LEU A 218 -10.98 -13.97 -1.33
N GLU A 219 -11.95 -14.88 -1.12
CA GLU A 219 -13.37 -14.63 -1.40
C GLU A 219 -13.92 -13.45 -0.59
N GLN A 220 -13.58 -13.37 0.70
CA GLN A 220 -13.98 -12.24 1.54
C GLN A 220 -13.31 -10.95 1.10
N VAL A 221 -12.02 -11.00 0.68
CA VAL A 221 -11.28 -9.83 0.19
C VAL A 221 -11.86 -9.32 -1.13
N ARG A 222 -12.36 -10.20 -2.02
CA ARG A 222 -13.11 -9.77 -3.21
C ARG A 222 -14.33 -8.92 -2.83
N GLY A 223 -15.09 -9.33 -1.82
CA GLY A 223 -16.23 -8.54 -1.33
C GLY A 223 -15.79 -7.17 -0.78
N VAL A 224 -14.66 -7.10 -0.07
CA VAL A 224 -14.10 -5.84 0.41
C VAL A 224 -13.62 -4.97 -0.76
N ARG A 225 -12.94 -5.55 -1.76
CA ARG A 225 -12.53 -4.85 -2.99
C ARG A 225 -13.73 -4.21 -3.69
N ASP A 226 -14.80 -4.96 -3.85
CA ASP A 226 -16.00 -4.50 -4.56
C ASP A 226 -16.70 -3.38 -3.76
N ALA A 227 -16.72 -3.46 -2.43
CA ALA A 227 -17.18 -2.37 -1.58
C ALA A 227 -16.29 -1.13 -1.70
N LEU A 228 -14.97 -1.28 -1.72
CA LEU A 228 -14.02 -0.17 -1.95
C LEU A 228 -14.25 0.47 -3.32
N ASP A 229 -14.52 -0.33 -4.34
CA ASP A 229 -14.79 0.17 -5.70
C ASP A 229 -16.06 1.03 -5.74
N LEU A 230 -17.09 0.64 -4.99
CA LEU A 230 -18.32 1.43 -4.88
C LEU A 230 -18.05 2.78 -4.20
N GLU A 231 -17.30 2.80 -3.09
CA GLU A 231 -16.91 4.05 -2.40
C GLU A 231 -16.06 4.94 -3.29
N VAL A 232 -15.11 4.36 -4.03
CA VAL A 232 -14.27 5.10 -4.99
C VAL A 232 -15.11 5.74 -6.09
N ARG A 233 -16.10 5.03 -6.63
CA ARG A 233 -17.03 5.61 -7.63
C ARG A 233 -17.85 6.77 -7.06
N GLY A 234 -18.28 6.67 -5.80
CA GLY A 234 -18.93 7.77 -5.08
C GLY A 234 -18.01 9.00 -4.99
N LEU A 235 -16.77 8.79 -4.54
CA LEU A 235 -15.78 9.87 -4.46
C LEU A 235 -15.49 10.52 -5.83
N ILE A 236 -15.43 9.74 -6.91
CA ILE A 236 -15.25 10.26 -8.27
C ILE A 236 -16.44 11.14 -8.67
N ALA A 237 -17.66 10.73 -8.34
CA ALA A 237 -18.85 11.53 -8.60
C ALA A 237 -18.82 12.87 -7.84
N ASP A 238 -18.37 12.84 -6.57
CA ASP A 238 -18.21 14.05 -5.73
C ASP A 238 -17.14 15.01 -6.28
N LEU A 239 -16.08 14.48 -6.92
CA LEU A 239 -15.04 15.27 -7.56
C LEU A 239 -15.51 15.95 -8.88
N GLY A 240 -16.66 15.56 -9.39
CA GLY A 240 -17.26 16.14 -10.59
C GLY A 240 -16.47 15.91 -11.87
N GLU A 241 -16.40 16.94 -12.74
CA GLU A 241 -15.79 16.86 -14.08
C GLU A 241 -14.28 16.57 -14.08
N ALA A 242 -13.60 16.61 -12.92
CA ALA A 242 -12.17 16.29 -12.80
C ALA A 242 -11.86 14.81 -13.06
N ALA A 243 -12.86 13.93 -12.98
CA ALA A 243 -12.72 12.51 -13.22
C ALA A 243 -13.49 12.09 -14.47
N THR A 244 -12.80 11.46 -15.41
CA THR A 244 -13.45 10.91 -16.61
C THR A 244 -14.08 9.56 -16.27
N PRO A 245 -15.40 9.36 -16.45
CA PRO A 245 -16.03 8.05 -16.31
C PRO A 245 -15.40 7.05 -17.28
N LEU A 246 -15.10 5.85 -16.82
CA LEU A 246 -14.66 4.76 -17.70
C LEU A 246 -15.77 4.42 -18.71
N PRO A 247 -15.43 4.13 -19.98
CA PRO A 247 -16.35 3.44 -20.88
C PRO A 247 -16.73 2.10 -20.26
N GLU A 248 -18.02 1.78 -20.32
CA GLU A 248 -18.55 0.49 -19.85
C GLU A 248 -17.78 -0.67 -20.48
N GLU A 249 -17.55 -1.70 -19.70
CA GLU A 249 -16.85 -2.95 -19.91
C GLU A 249 -16.47 -3.29 -21.35
N GLY A 250 -15.20 -3.32 -21.65
CA GLY A 250 -14.66 -3.83 -22.90
C GLY A 250 -13.18 -3.52 -23.06
N THR A 251 -12.35 -4.42 -22.55
CA THR A 251 -11.00 -4.66 -23.07
C THR A 251 -10.06 -3.47 -23.22
N ARG A 252 -9.30 -3.15 -22.19
CA ARG A 252 -7.89 -2.75 -22.39
C ARG A 252 -7.08 -3.25 -21.21
N VAL A 253 -6.15 -4.14 -21.52
CA VAL A 253 -4.98 -4.42 -20.67
C VAL A 253 -4.35 -3.07 -20.36
N GLY A 254 -4.56 -2.59 -19.13
CA GLY A 254 -4.03 -1.32 -18.70
C GLY A 254 -2.51 -1.33 -18.82
N ARG A 255 -1.94 -0.24 -19.34
CA ARG A 255 -0.53 0.06 -19.08
C ARG A 255 -0.29 -0.09 -17.58
N PRO A 256 0.86 -0.65 -17.16
CA PRO A 256 1.25 -0.58 -15.76
C PRO A 256 1.06 0.86 -15.31
N LEU A 257 0.34 1.05 -14.20
CA LEU A 257 0.25 2.35 -13.58
C LEU A 257 1.67 2.80 -13.30
N ASP A 258 2.18 3.69 -14.14
CA ASP A 258 3.38 4.45 -13.83
C ASP A 258 3.01 5.35 -12.66
N LEU A 259 3.10 4.80 -11.44
CA LEU A 259 3.00 5.57 -10.19
C LEU A 259 4.04 6.70 -10.16
N TYR A 260 4.92 6.70 -11.17
CA TYR A 260 5.93 7.73 -11.45
C TYR A 260 6.04 7.86 -12.98
N PRO A 261 5.59 8.96 -13.59
CA PRO A 261 5.91 9.18 -14.99
C PRO A 261 7.43 9.20 -15.17
N PRO A 262 7.98 8.55 -16.20
CA PRO A 262 9.36 8.72 -16.56
C PRO A 262 9.55 10.16 -17.00
N GLY A 263 10.38 10.91 -16.29
CA GLY A 263 10.93 12.18 -16.74
C GLY A 263 9.90 13.30 -17.02
N VAL A 264 9.73 14.21 -16.16
CA VAL A 264 9.93 15.68 -16.20
C VAL A 264 9.84 16.19 -14.77
#